data_94fb19fdadf2e0d3a393ec681077b86b
#
_entry.id   94fb19fdadf2e0d3a393ec681077b86b
#
_cell.length_a   1.000
_cell.length_b   1.000
_cell.length_c   1.000
_cell.angle_alpha   90.00
_cell.angle_beta   90.00
_cell.angle_gamma   90.00
#
_symmetry.space_group_name_H-M   'P 1'
#
loop_
_entity.id
_entity.type
_entity.pdbx_description
1 polymer ?
#
loop_
_entity_poly.entity_id
_entity_poly.type
_entity_poly.pdbx_seq_one_letter_code
_entity_poly.pdbx_strand_id
1 'polypeptide(L)'
;MKKILFVCLGNSCRSSTAEGVMLHLIEEAGLEKEFVIDSAGILSYHQGELPDSRMRAHAARRGYQLVHRSRPVRTEDFYNFDLIIGMDDRNIEDLKDKAPSPEEWKKIHRMTEYCNRIPADHVPDPYYGGAEGFEYVLDILEDACSGLLISLTQDN
;
A
#
# COMPACT_ATOMS: atom_id res chain seq x y z
N MET A 1 10.75 10.84 -11.56
CA MET A 1 10.60 9.96 -10.40
C MET A 1 9.14 9.87 -9.98
N LYS A 2 8.62 8.67 -9.88
CA LYS A 2 7.23 8.45 -9.50
C LYS A 2 7.13 8.22 -8.00
N LYS A 3 6.22 8.92 -7.33
CA LYS A 3 6.05 8.83 -5.87
C LYS A 3 4.69 8.23 -5.54
N ILE A 4 4.71 7.12 -4.80
CA ILE A 4 3.51 6.33 -4.50
C ILE A 4 3.36 6.17 -2.99
N LEU A 5 2.17 6.48 -2.48
CA LEU A 5 1.82 6.31 -1.07
C LEU A 5 0.72 5.26 -0.95
N PHE A 6 0.98 4.21 -0.18
CA PHE A 6 -0.03 3.20 0.14
C PHE A 6 -0.69 3.54 1.48
N VAL A 7 -2.01 3.43 1.55
CA VAL A 7 -2.77 3.84 2.73
C VAL A 7 -3.75 2.75 3.16
N CYS A 8 -3.77 2.44 4.45
CA CYS A 8 -4.81 1.61 5.04
C CYS A 8 -5.26 2.27 6.35
N LEU A 9 -6.08 1.60 7.14
CA LEU A 9 -6.65 2.20 8.34
C LEU A 9 -5.56 2.58 9.35
N GLY A 10 -4.73 1.61 9.77
CA GLY A 10 -3.75 1.81 10.83
C GLY A 10 -2.29 1.80 10.40
N ASN A 11 -2.00 1.59 9.13
CA ASN A 11 -0.62 1.46 8.62
C ASN A 11 0.14 0.33 9.33
N SER A 12 -0.59 -0.72 9.70
CA SER A 12 -0.04 -1.84 10.48
C SER A 12 0.10 -3.12 9.68
N CYS A 13 -0.80 -3.38 8.74
CA CYS A 13 -0.79 -4.64 7.96
C CYS A 13 -0.77 -4.39 6.46
N ARG A 14 -1.85 -3.84 5.91
CA ARG A 14 -2.04 -3.80 4.46
C ARG A 14 -1.11 -2.83 3.74
N SER A 15 -1.08 -1.57 4.16
CA SER A 15 -0.28 -0.56 3.47
C SER A 15 1.22 -0.78 3.67
N SER A 16 1.63 -1.21 4.86
CA SER A 16 3.03 -1.50 5.13
C SER A 16 3.51 -2.69 4.31
N THR A 17 2.65 -3.69 4.12
CA THR A 17 2.99 -4.86 3.29
C THR A 17 3.05 -4.48 1.81
N ALA A 18 2.11 -3.65 1.34
CA ALA A 18 2.14 -3.15 -0.04
C ALA A 18 3.45 -2.41 -0.32
N GLU A 19 3.88 -1.58 0.61
CA GLU A 19 5.16 -0.89 0.50
C GLU A 19 6.31 -1.88 0.38
N GLY A 20 6.36 -2.88 1.25
CA GLY A 20 7.44 -3.88 1.25
C GLY A 20 7.47 -4.71 -0.03
N VAL A 21 6.30 -5.14 -0.51
CA VAL A 21 6.19 -5.91 -1.76
C VAL A 21 6.63 -5.07 -2.95
N MET A 22 6.14 -3.82 -3.01
CA MET A 22 6.47 -2.93 -4.14
C MET A 22 7.97 -2.62 -4.18
N LEU A 23 8.58 -2.33 -3.03
CA LEU A 23 10.02 -2.08 -2.97
C LEU A 23 10.83 -3.29 -3.44
N HIS A 24 10.40 -4.49 -3.06
CA HIS A 24 11.06 -5.72 -3.49
C HIS A 24 11.00 -5.88 -5.03
N LEU A 25 9.83 -5.64 -5.61
CA LEU A 25 9.64 -5.74 -7.07
C LEU A 25 10.47 -4.69 -7.81
N ILE A 26 10.51 -3.47 -7.30
CA ILE A 26 11.29 -2.37 -7.86
C ILE A 26 12.78 -2.72 -7.83
N GLU A 27 13.25 -3.24 -6.71
CA GLU A 27 14.65 -3.63 -6.56
C GLU A 27 15.02 -4.75 -7.53
N GLU A 28 14.17 -5.76 -7.65
CA GLU A 28 14.40 -6.86 -8.60
C GLU A 28 14.46 -6.38 -10.05
N ALA A 29 13.71 -5.33 -10.37
CA ALA A 29 13.68 -4.76 -11.72
C ALA A 29 14.80 -3.75 -11.97
N GLY A 30 15.59 -3.40 -10.94
CA GLY A 30 16.66 -2.40 -11.06
C GLY A 30 16.15 -0.98 -11.21
N LEU A 31 14.96 -0.68 -10.68
CA LEU A 31 14.29 0.62 -10.87
C LEU A 31 14.28 1.50 -9.62
N GLU A 32 15.17 1.23 -8.67
CA GLU A 32 15.16 1.93 -7.37
C GLU A 32 15.26 3.45 -7.50
N LYS A 33 15.94 3.94 -8.54
CA LYS A 33 16.12 5.37 -8.74
C LYS A 33 14.92 6.06 -9.37
N GLU A 34 13.94 5.29 -9.83
CA GLU A 34 12.78 5.83 -10.55
C GLU A 34 11.54 5.96 -9.68
N PHE A 35 11.58 5.44 -8.45
CA PHE A 35 10.41 5.42 -7.56
C PHE A 35 10.74 5.85 -6.15
N VAL A 36 9.76 6.51 -5.52
CA VAL A 36 9.73 6.76 -4.07
C VAL A 36 8.46 6.09 -3.57
N ILE A 37 8.61 5.16 -2.64
CA ILE A 37 7.49 4.38 -2.09
C ILE A 37 7.41 4.64 -0.58
N ASP A 38 6.20 4.89 -0.09
CA ASP A 38 5.96 5.08 1.34
C ASP A 38 4.57 4.54 1.68
N SER A 39 4.24 4.49 2.96
CA SER A 39 2.93 4.09 3.42
C SER A 39 2.52 4.89 4.64
N ALA A 40 1.20 4.97 4.87
CA ALA A 40 0.64 5.75 5.97
C ALA A 40 -0.73 5.17 6.36
N GLY A 41 -1.27 5.62 7.50
CA GLY A 41 -2.57 5.21 7.99
C GLY A 41 -3.56 6.35 8.07
N ILE A 42 -4.84 6.03 7.97
CA ILE A 42 -5.90 7.00 8.22
C ILE A 42 -5.88 7.41 9.70
N LEU A 43 -5.69 6.43 10.58
CA LEU A 43 -5.60 6.65 12.03
C LEU A 43 -4.15 6.62 12.48
N SER A 44 -3.90 7.21 13.66
CA SER A 44 -2.55 7.30 14.22
C SER A 44 -2.31 6.33 15.39
N TYR A 45 -3.17 5.33 15.59
CA TYR A 45 -3.08 4.39 16.71
C TYR A 45 -1.71 3.73 16.86
N HIS A 46 -1.09 3.39 15.75
CA HIS A 46 0.16 2.65 15.74
C HIS A 46 1.36 3.54 15.41
N GLN A 47 1.20 4.86 15.49
CA GLN A 47 2.26 5.79 15.11
C GLN A 47 3.58 5.45 15.82
N GLY A 48 4.64 5.29 15.04
CA GLY A 48 5.96 4.95 15.53
C GLY A 48 6.21 3.47 15.71
N GLU A 49 5.18 2.63 15.57
CA GLU A 49 5.33 1.17 15.74
C GLU A 49 5.71 0.50 14.43
N LEU A 50 6.40 -0.64 14.54
CA LEU A 50 6.64 -1.52 13.41
C LEU A 50 5.31 -2.15 12.99
N PRO A 51 5.21 -2.70 11.77
CA PRO A 51 4.02 -3.43 11.35
C PRO A 51 3.67 -4.57 12.30
N ASP A 52 2.42 -5.00 12.25
CA ASP A 52 1.92 -6.12 13.04
C ASP A 52 2.89 -7.31 12.96
N SER A 53 3.24 -7.87 14.13
CA SER A 53 4.26 -8.94 14.20
C SER A 53 3.88 -10.18 13.40
N ARG A 54 2.57 -10.50 13.32
CA ARG A 54 2.09 -11.64 12.53
C ARG A 54 2.27 -11.36 11.05
N MET A 55 1.93 -10.15 10.61
CA MET A 55 2.11 -9.74 9.22
C MET A 55 3.58 -9.79 8.84
N ARG A 56 4.45 -9.28 9.71
CA ARG A 56 5.90 -9.32 9.48
C ARG A 56 6.41 -10.75 9.34
N ALA A 57 5.91 -11.67 10.17
CA ALA A 57 6.33 -13.07 10.12
C ALA A 57 5.90 -13.73 8.79
N HIS A 58 4.65 -13.51 8.38
CA HIS A 58 4.15 -14.06 7.11
C HIS A 58 4.90 -13.47 5.90
N ALA A 59 5.13 -12.16 5.91
CA ALA A 59 5.86 -11.50 4.82
C ALA A 59 7.31 -11.98 4.73
N ALA A 60 7.98 -12.16 5.88
CA ALA A 60 9.36 -12.61 5.92
C ALA A 60 9.53 -13.99 5.28
N ARG A 61 8.55 -14.88 5.42
CA ARG A 61 8.59 -16.21 4.78
C ARG A 61 8.61 -16.14 3.26
N ARG A 62 8.15 -15.02 2.69
CA ARG A 62 8.17 -14.78 1.23
C ARG A 62 9.31 -13.86 0.82
N GLY A 63 10.18 -13.46 1.76
CA GLY A 63 11.35 -12.62 1.47
C GLY A 63 11.12 -11.13 1.61
N TYR A 64 10.01 -10.70 2.17
CA TYR A 64 9.72 -9.28 2.36
C TYR A 64 10.09 -8.83 3.77
N GLN A 65 10.88 -7.77 3.88
CA GLN A 65 11.26 -7.15 5.14
C GLN A 65 10.40 -5.91 5.37
N LEU A 66 9.48 -5.97 6.33
CA LEU A 66 8.60 -4.86 6.65
C LEU A 66 9.21 -4.07 7.79
N VAL A 67 9.82 -2.94 7.49
CA VAL A 67 10.57 -2.14 8.47
C VAL A 67 10.02 -0.72 8.66
N HIS A 68 9.02 -0.34 7.89
CA HIS A 68 8.42 0.99 7.97
C HIS A 68 7.69 1.17 9.30
N ARG A 69 7.93 2.30 9.97
CA ARG A 69 7.19 2.63 11.19
C ARG A 69 5.94 3.42 10.83
N SER A 70 4.82 3.05 11.43
CA SER A 70 3.51 3.64 11.14
C SER A 70 3.50 5.15 11.34
N ARG A 71 2.86 5.84 10.43
CA ARG A 71 2.60 7.27 10.51
C ARG A 71 1.22 7.59 9.95
N PRO A 72 0.58 8.69 10.40
CA PRO A 72 -0.70 9.07 9.81
C PRO A 72 -0.49 9.77 8.46
N VAL A 73 -1.54 9.75 7.63
CA VAL A 73 -1.60 10.56 6.41
C VAL A 73 -1.60 12.04 6.81
N ARG A 74 -0.88 12.85 6.06
CA ARG A 74 -0.80 14.31 6.27
C ARG A 74 -1.25 15.04 5.02
N THR A 75 -1.64 16.30 5.20
CA THR A 75 -2.06 17.15 4.07
C THR A 75 -0.98 17.22 2.99
N GLU A 76 0.27 17.31 3.38
CA GLU A 76 1.41 17.39 2.45
C GLU A 76 1.50 16.17 1.54
N ASP A 77 1.03 15.00 2.00
CA ASP A 77 1.07 13.77 1.20
C ASP A 77 0.29 13.92 -0.11
N PHE A 78 -0.81 14.68 -0.08
CA PHE A 78 -1.64 14.87 -1.26
C PHE A 78 -0.95 15.72 -2.34
N TYR A 79 0.08 16.48 -1.96
CA TYR A 79 0.87 17.26 -2.90
C TYR A 79 2.16 16.52 -3.28
N ASN A 80 2.74 15.78 -2.34
CA ASN A 80 4.04 15.16 -2.54
C ASN A 80 4.00 13.86 -3.34
N PHE A 81 2.88 13.15 -3.32
CA PHE A 81 2.77 11.85 -4.01
C PHE A 81 1.97 11.97 -5.29
N ASP A 82 2.38 11.20 -6.29
CA ASP A 82 1.69 11.14 -7.59
C ASP A 82 0.48 10.21 -7.54
N LEU A 83 0.59 9.13 -6.76
CA LEU A 83 -0.48 8.16 -6.55
C LEU A 83 -0.66 7.92 -5.07
N ILE A 84 -1.92 7.90 -4.63
CA ILE A 84 -2.29 7.60 -3.24
C ILE A 84 -3.27 6.44 -3.31
N ILE A 85 -2.86 5.28 -2.80
CA ILE A 85 -3.56 4.03 -3.05
C ILE A 85 -4.13 3.47 -1.75
N GLY A 86 -5.47 3.39 -1.69
CA GLY A 86 -6.20 2.83 -0.55
C GLY A 86 -6.50 1.36 -0.75
N MET A 87 -6.71 0.65 0.35
CA MET A 87 -6.86 -0.81 0.35
C MET A 87 -8.32 -1.25 0.24
N ASP A 88 -9.26 -0.40 0.65
CA ASP A 88 -10.68 -0.68 0.59
C ASP A 88 -11.47 0.62 0.36
N ASP A 89 -12.78 0.50 0.17
CA ASP A 89 -13.64 1.66 -0.10
C ASP A 89 -13.64 2.65 1.05
N ARG A 90 -13.54 2.18 2.29
CA ARG A 90 -13.49 3.04 3.47
C ARG A 90 -12.23 3.92 3.44
N ASN A 91 -11.10 3.33 3.07
CA ASN A 91 -9.85 4.09 2.91
C ASN A 91 -10.00 5.17 1.83
N ILE A 92 -10.64 4.82 0.72
CA ILE A 92 -10.86 5.77 -0.39
C ILE A 92 -11.70 6.95 0.06
N GLU A 93 -12.82 6.69 0.75
CA GLU A 93 -13.69 7.75 1.27
C GLU A 93 -12.96 8.65 2.26
N ASP A 94 -12.22 8.05 3.19
CA ASP A 94 -11.47 8.80 4.20
C ASP A 94 -10.38 9.64 3.55
N LEU A 95 -9.72 9.13 2.51
CA LEU A 95 -8.71 9.91 1.77
C LEU A 95 -9.34 11.09 1.05
N LYS A 96 -10.51 10.91 0.44
CA LYS A 96 -11.21 12.01 -0.21
C LYS A 96 -11.60 13.10 0.77
N ASP A 97 -12.03 12.70 1.97
CA ASP A 97 -12.39 13.65 3.03
C ASP A 97 -11.18 14.45 3.53
N LYS A 98 -10.02 13.81 3.57
CA LYS A 98 -8.78 14.45 4.05
C LYS A 98 -8.09 15.28 2.99
N ALA A 99 -8.39 15.05 1.72
CA ALA A 99 -7.75 15.75 0.61
C ALA A 99 -8.03 17.25 0.71
N PRO A 100 -7.03 18.12 0.45
CA PRO A 100 -7.21 19.56 0.58
C PRO A 100 -8.17 20.14 -0.44
N SER A 101 -8.39 19.46 -1.57
CA SER A 101 -9.36 19.88 -2.58
C SER A 101 -9.78 18.69 -3.44
N PRO A 102 -10.92 18.77 -4.15
CA PRO A 102 -11.34 17.71 -5.06
C PRO A 102 -10.37 17.44 -6.20
N GLU A 103 -9.49 18.38 -6.53
CA GLU A 103 -8.46 18.17 -7.56
C GLU A 103 -7.51 17.03 -7.21
N GLU A 104 -7.27 16.82 -5.91
CA GLU A 104 -6.36 15.76 -5.46
C GLU A 104 -7.00 14.37 -5.55
N TRP A 105 -8.32 14.29 -5.73
CA TRP A 105 -9.01 13.01 -5.82
C TRP A 105 -8.55 12.15 -6.99
N LYS A 106 -8.06 12.78 -8.07
CA LYS A 106 -7.55 12.04 -9.24
C LYS A 106 -6.33 11.18 -8.93
N LYS A 107 -5.64 11.48 -7.83
CA LYS A 107 -4.47 10.69 -7.38
C LYS A 107 -4.87 9.47 -6.57
N ILE A 108 -6.12 9.41 -6.11
CA ILE A 108 -6.60 8.37 -5.19
C ILE A 108 -7.11 7.18 -5.98
N HIS A 109 -6.53 6.00 -5.73
CA HIS A 109 -6.87 4.77 -6.45
C HIS A 109 -7.05 3.62 -5.47
N ARG A 110 -7.77 2.59 -5.88
CA ARG A 110 -7.86 1.34 -5.12
C ARG A 110 -6.70 0.43 -5.50
N MET A 111 -6.13 -0.24 -4.50
CA MET A 111 -5.04 -1.21 -4.75
C MET A 111 -5.51 -2.29 -5.73
N THR A 112 -6.72 -2.80 -5.55
CA THR A 112 -7.24 -3.92 -6.33
C THR A 112 -7.54 -3.61 -7.78
N GLU A 113 -7.59 -2.32 -8.17
CA GLU A 113 -7.75 -2.00 -9.59
C GLU A 113 -6.55 -2.46 -10.44
N TYR A 114 -5.43 -2.77 -9.80
CA TYR A 114 -4.22 -3.26 -10.49
C TYR A 114 -4.10 -4.78 -10.49
N CYS A 115 -5.03 -5.50 -9.88
CA CYS A 115 -5.03 -6.96 -9.88
C CYS A 115 -5.31 -7.50 -11.27
N ASN A 116 -4.55 -8.51 -11.67
CA ASN A 116 -4.71 -9.17 -12.98
C ASN A 116 -5.15 -10.63 -12.85
N ARG A 117 -4.92 -11.27 -11.72
CA ARG A 117 -5.17 -12.69 -11.52
C ARG A 117 -6.22 -12.97 -10.45
N ILE A 118 -6.23 -12.17 -9.39
CA ILE A 118 -7.15 -12.36 -8.27
C ILE A 118 -8.32 -11.37 -8.42
N PRO A 119 -9.56 -11.86 -8.54
CA PRO A 119 -10.72 -10.97 -8.74
C PRO A 119 -11.21 -10.38 -7.41
N ALA A 120 -10.34 -9.68 -6.71
CA ALA A 120 -10.66 -9.04 -5.44
C ALA A 120 -11.10 -7.59 -5.68
N ASP A 121 -12.12 -7.13 -4.96
CA ASP A 121 -12.59 -5.74 -5.03
C ASP A 121 -12.03 -4.89 -3.88
N HIS A 122 -11.39 -5.51 -2.91
CA HIS A 122 -10.70 -4.81 -1.82
C HIS A 122 -9.63 -5.72 -1.22
N VAL A 123 -8.69 -5.12 -0.48
CA VAL A 123 -7.72 -5.87 0.33
C VAL A 123 -8.30 -5.94 1.73
N PRO A 124 -8.72 -7.12 2.20
CA PRO A 124 -9.34 -7.22 3.52
C PRO A 124 -8.35 -6.96 4.65
N ASP A 125 -8.87 -6.48 5.78
CA ASP A 125 -8.06 -6.26 6.97
C ASP A 125 -7.85 -7.58 7.69
N PRO A 126 -6.62 -8.11 7.79
CA PRO A 126 -6.37 -9.40 8.41
C PRO A 126 -6.24 -9.34 9.94
N TYR A 127 -6.34 -8.15 10.52
CA TYR A 127 -5.98 -7.91 11.93
C TYR A 127 -6.72 -8.86 12.89
N TYR A 128 -8.00 -9.11 12.63
CA TYR A 128 -8.83 -9.96 13.50
C TYR A 128 -8.97 -11.40 12.99
N GLY A 129 -8.23 -11.76 11.96
CA GLY A 129 -8.32 -13.10 11.36
C GLY A 129 -7.15 -13.99 11.76
N GLY A 130 -7.11 -15.18 11.16
CA GLY A 130 -6.05 -16.16 11.36
C GLY A 130 -4.97 -16.05 10.27
N ALA A 131 -4.09 -17.07 10.25
CA ALA A 131 -2.97 -17.14 9.32
C ALA A 131 -3.40 -16.99 7.85
N GLU A 132 -4.52 -17.59 7.48
CA GLU A 132 -5.03 -17.54 6.11
C GLU A 132 -5.31 -16.12 5.63
N GLY A 133 -5.76 -15.25 6.55
CA GLY A 133 -6.02 -13.86 6.23
C GLY A 133 -4.75 -13.11 5.84
N PHE A 134 -3.66 -13.34 6.56
CA PHE A 134 -2.38 -12.73 6.25
C PHE A 134 -1.83 -13.22 4.91
N GLU A 135 -1.94 -14.52 4.64
CA GLU A 135 -1.48 -15.09 3.37
C GLU A 135 -2.31 -14.58 2.20
N TYR A 136 -3.62 -14.45 2.37
CA TYR A 136 -4.49 -13.92 1.32
C TYR A 136 -4.17 -12.46 0.99
N VAL A 137 -3.89 -11.65 2.01
CA VAL A 137 -3.46 -10.26 1.80
C VAL A 137 -2.16 -10.22 0.98
N LEU A 138 -1.21 -11.09 1.31
CA LEU A 138 0.05 -11.18 0.55
C LEU A 138 -0.22 -11.58 -0.90
N ASP A 139 -1.12 -12.53 -1.14
CA ASP A 139 -1.46 -12.96 -2.51
C ASP A 139 -2.03 -11.80 -3.33
N ILE A 140 -2.98 -11.06 -2.76
CA ILE A 140 -3.58 -9.90 -3.43
C ILE A 140 -2.54 -8.83 -3.71
N LEU A 141 -1.70 -8.53 -2.73
CA LEU A 141 -0.72 -7.45 -2.87
C LEU A 141 0.39 -7.80 -3.86
N GLU A 142 0.78 -9.07 -3.94
CA GLU A 142 1.75 -9.49 -4.96
C GLU A 142 1.17 -9.30 -6.36
N ASP A 143 -0.07 -9.68 -6.56
CA ASP A 143 -0.75 -9.49 -7.84
C ASP A 143 -0.92 -7.99 -8.18
N ALA A 144 -1.45 -7.23 -7.24
CA ALA A 144 -1.74 -5.81 -7.45
C ALA A 144 -0.48 -4.98 -7.62
N CYS A 145 0.55 -5.21 -6.80
CA CYS A 145 1.81 -4.46 -6.92
C CYS A 145 2.52 -4.78 -8.23
N SER A 146 2.48 -6.04 -8.67
CA SER A 146 3.03 -6.42 -9.97
C SER A 146 2.30 -5.70 -11.10
N GLY A 147 0.96 -5.69 -11.05
CA GLY A 147 0.15 -4.98 -12.04
C GLY A 147 0.40 -3.47 -12.04
N LEU A 148 0.55 -2.89 -10.86
CA LEU A 148 0.86 -1.46 -10.72
C LEU A 148 2.21 -1.13 -11.36
N LEU A 149 3.24 -1.91 -11.03
CA LEU A 149 4.57 -1.67 -11.59
C LEU A 149 4.57 -1.79 -13.12
N ILE A 150 3.88 -2.80 -13.65
CA ILE A 150 3.75 -2.98 -15.10
C ILE A 150 3.08 -1.75 -15.71
N SER A 151 1.98 -1.28 -15.13
CA SER A 151 1.23 -0.14 -15.67
C SER A 151 2.08 1.14 -15.71
N LEU A 152 2.97 1.31 -14.73
CA LEU A 152 3.82 2.50 -14.63
C LEU A 152 5.07 2.42 -15.52
N THR A 153 5.45 1.25 -15.98
CA THR A 153 6.66 1.05 -16.78
C THR A 153 6.40 0.77 -18.25
N GLN A 154 5.16 0.51 -18.64
CA GLN A 154 4.80 0.24 -20.03
C GLN A 154 4.52 1.51 -20.85
N ASP A 155 4.44 2.65 -20.21
CA ASP A 155 4.12 3.91 -20.87
C ASP A 155 5.37 4.56 -21.43
N ASN A 156 5.64 4.30 -22.66
CA ASN A 156 6.71 5.00 -23.39
C ASN A 156 6.33 5.21 -24.83
#